data_2897ae8642488df45f6c3b6449c77dd1
#
_entry.id   2897ae8642488df45f6c3b6449c77dd1
#
_cell.length_a   1.000
_cell.length_b   1.000
_cell.length_c   1.000
_cell.angle_alpha   90.00
_cell.angle_beta   90.00
_cell.angle_gamma   90.00
#
_symmetry.space_group_name_H-M   'P 1'
#
loop_
_entity.id
_entity.type
_entity.pdbx_description
1 polymer ?
#
loop_
_entity_poly.entity_id
_entity_poly.type
_entity_poly.pdbx_seq_one_letter_code
_entity_poly.pdbx_strand_id
1 'polypeptide(L)'
;HVRSRRQRQMCIIDSPYLVLATCLAAGLDGIKNKLEVPASVDCNIFEMTEEERKEAGIEILPDNLYDAIKYLNEDKFICGVLGEHITTKYTEAKLKEWDDYKTQVTQWELDEYLYKF
;
A
#
# COMPACT_ATOMS: atom_id res chain seq x y z
N HIS A 1 17.44 -7.99 -15.04
CA HIS A 1 16.16 -7.29 -14.88
C HIS A 1 15.12 -8.08 -14.04
N VAL A 2 15.04 -9.40 -14.16
CA VAL A 2 14.11 -10.23 -13.38
C VAL A 2 14.48 -10.27 -11.89
N ARG A 3 15.78 -10.30 -11.55
CA ARG A 3 16.28 -10.24 -10.17
C ARG A 3 15.96 -8.89 -9.51
N SER A 4 16.09 -7.78 -10.23
CA SER A 4 15.78 -6.44 -9.71
C SER A 4 14.30 -6.28 -9.37
N ARG A 5 13.38 -6.85 -10.15
CA ARG A 5 11.94 -6.83 -9.84
C ARG A 5 11.60 -7.67 -8.61
N ARG A 6 12.20 -8.85 -8.47
CA ARG A 6 12.00 -9.69 -7.26
C ARG A 6 12.55 -9.01 -6.00
N GLN A 7 13.70 -8.37 -6.08
CA GLN A 7 14.24 -7.61 -4.95
C GLN A 7 13.37 -6.41 -4.58
N ARG A 8 12.81 -5.69 -5.57
CA ARG A 8 11.85 -4.60 -5.29
C ARG A 8 10.58 -5.11 -4.63
N GLN A 9 10.05 -6.24 -5.04
CA GLN A 9 8.90 -6.85 -4.38
C GLN A 9 9.24 -7.31 -2.96
N MET A 10 10.44 -7.82 -2.71
CA MET A 10 10.90 -8.16 -1.37
C MET A 10 11.15 -6.92 -0.49
N CYS A 11 11.58 -5.80 -1.07
CA CYS A 11 11.72 -4.53 -0.36
C CYS A 11 10.35 -3.89 -0.01
N ILE A 12 9.33 -4.11 -0.84
CA ILE A 12 7.95 -3.67 -0.58
C ILE A 12 7.33 -4.49 0.56
N ILE A 13 7.72 -5.75 0.71
CA ILE A 13 7.27 -6.62 1.80
C ILE A 13 8.39 -6.67 2.86
N ASP A 14 8.55 -5.59 3.61
CA ASP A 14 9.55 -5.49 4.68
C ASP A 14 9.42 -6.57 5.75
N SER A 15 8.24 -7.15 5.88
CA SER A 15 8.00 -8.28 6.77
C SER A 15 6.94 -9.22 6.21
N PRO A 16 7.34 -10.33 5.58
CA PRO A 16 6.39 -11.32 5.07
C PRO A 16 5.52 -11.91 6.19
N TYR A 17 6.02 -11.93 7.42
CA TYR A 17 5.27 -12.42 8.58
C TYR A 17 4.08 -11.51 8.91
N LEU A 18 4.27 -10.19 8.90
CA LEU A 18 3.19 -9.23 9.16
C LEU A 18 2.14 -9.26 8.04
N VAL A 19 2.56 -9.36 6.78
CA VAL A 19 1.66 -9.47 5.63
C VAL A 19 0.82 -10.74 5.72
N LEU A 20 1.43 -11.88 6.00
CA LEU A 20 0.71 -13.15 6.16
C LEU A 20 -0.26 -13.11 7.34
N ALA A 21 0.15 -12.54 8.46
CA ALA A 21 -0.71 -12.41 9.64
C ALA A 21 -1.94 -11.54 9.36
N THR A 22 -1.76 -10.38 8.73
CA THR A 22 -2.86 -9.47 8.40
C THR A 22 -3.79 -10.05 7.34
N CYS A 23 -3.26 -10.67 6.27
CA CYS A 23 -4.08 -11.34 5.25
C CYS A 23 -4.88 -12.50 5.82
N LEU A 24 -4.27 -13.34 6.68
CA LEU A 24 -4.97 -14.45 7.33
C LEU A 24 -6.06 -13.93 8.27
N ALA A 25 -5.76 -12.92 9.07
CA ALA A 25 -6.74 -12.32 9.97
C ALA A 25 -7.92 -11.70 9.21
N ALA A 26 -7.66 -10.96 8.13
CA ALA A 26 -8.71 -10.38 7.29
C ALA A 26 -9.58 -11.47 6.63
N GLY A 27 -8.96 -12.55 6.11
CA GLY A 27 -9.69 -13.67 5.53
C GLY A 27 -10.59 -14.40 6.56
N LEU A 28 -10.09 -14.64 7.78
CA LEU A 28 -10.85 -15.24 8.86
C LEU A 28 -11.99 -14.32 9.33
N ASP A 29 -11.77 -13.02 9.38
CA ASP A 29 -12.80 -12.03 9.71
C ASP A 29 -13.92 -12.03 8.67
N GLY A 30 -13.58 -12.06 7.38
CA GLY A 30 -14.55 -12.17 6.28
C GLY A 30 -15.41 -13.42 6.39
N ILE A 31 -14.82 -14.59 6.70
CA ILE A 31 -15.55 -15.84 6.90
C ILE A 31 -16.45 -15.76 8.14
N LYS A 32 -15.92 -15.25 9.25
CA LYS A 32 -16.66 -15.13 10.51
C LYS A 32 -17.87 -14.20 10.39
N ASN A 33 -17.70 -13.08 9.69
CA ASN A 33 -18.76 -12.10 9.46
C ASN A 33 -19.64 -12.42 8.25
N LYS A 34 -19.35 -13.53 7.54
CA LYS A 34 -20.09 -13.96 6.34
C LYS A 34 -20.20 -12.83 5.29
N LEU A 35 -19.07 -12.14 5.05
CA LEU A 35 -19.03 -11.07 4.06
C LEU A 35 -19.27 -11.64 2.66
N GLU A 36 -20.11 -10.96 1.90
CA GLU A 36 -20.34 -11.34 0.50
C GLU A 36 -19.12 -10.98 -0.35
N VAL A 37 -18.78 -11.89 -1.25
CA VAL A 37 -17.69 -11.64 -2.21
C VAL A 37 -18.18 -10.63 -3.25
N PRO A 38 -17.45 -9.53 -3.50
CA PRO A 38 -17.83 -8.58 -4.54
C PRO A 38 -17.81 -9.25 -5.92
N ALA A 39 -18.57 -8.69 -6.87
CA ALA A 39 -18.60 -9.17 -8.23
C ALA A 39 -17.19 -9.12 -8.86
N SER A 40 -16.89 -10.09 -9.73
CA SER A 40 -15.61 -10.07 -10.47
C SER A 40 -15.57 -8.89 -11.43
N VAL A 41 -14.39 -8.30 -11.56
CA VAL A 41 -14.13 -7.22 -12.52
C VAL A 41 -13.39 -7.82 -13.71
N ASP A 42 -14.10 -8.09 -14.79
CA ASP A 42 -13.57 -8.78 -15.98
C ASP A 42 -13.19 -7.79 -17.11
N CYS A 43 -12.79 -6.59 -16.75
CA CYS A 43 -12.36 -5.55 -17.69
C CYS A 43 -10.96 -5.03 -17.35
N ASN A 44 -10.35 -4.32 -18.33
CA ASN A 44 -9.05 -3.69 -18.11
C ASN A 44 -9.20 -2.43 -17.23
N ILE A 45 -8.90 -2.56 -15.93
CA ILE A 45 -9.03 -1.48 -14.95
C ILE A 45 -8.17 -0.26 -15.33
N PHE A 46 -7.04 -0.46 -16.04
CA PHE A 46 -6.16 0.64 -16.45
C PHE A 46 -6.77 1.56 -17.51
N GLU A 47 -7.75 1.07 -18.29
CA GLU A 47 -8.46 1.85 -19.29
C GLU A 47 -9.70 2.56 -18.74
N MET A 48 -10.10 2.21 -17.52
CA MET A 48 -11.26 2.81 -16.87
C MET A 48 -10.95 4.22 -16.37
N THR A 49 -11.92 5.11 -16.55
CA THR A 49 -11.89 6.45 -15.93
C THR A 49 -12.10 6.35 -14.41
N GLU A 50 -11.79 7.42 -13.69
CA GLU A 50 -12.01 7.46 -12.24
C GLU A 50 -13.50 7.33 -11.88
N GLU A 51 -14.39 7.86 -12.73
CA GLU A 51 -15.84 7.80 -12.55
C GLU A 51 -16.33 6.35 -12.70
N GLU A 52 -15.91 5.66 -13.75
CA GLU A 52 -16.25 4.25 -13.99
C GLU A 52 -15.74 3.33 -12.87
N ARG A 53 -14.55 3.60 -12.34
CA ARG A 53 -14.01 2.85 -11.19
C ARG A 53 -14.83 3.04 -9.93
N LYS A 54 -15.25 4.28 -9.65
CA LYS A 54 -16.12 4.57 -8.50
C LYS A 54 -17.49 3.92 -8.63
N GLU A 55 -18.10 3.95 -9.82
CA GLU A 55 -19.36 3.27 -10.09
C GLU A 55 -19.26 1.74 -9.94
N ALA A 56 -18.14 1.17 -10.35
CA ALA A 56 -17.85 -0.25 -10.18
C ALA A 56 -17.44 -0.64 -8.75
N GLY A 57 -17.33 0.33 -7.83
CA GLY A 57 -16.91 0.09 -6.44
C GLY A 57 -15.44 -0.35 -6.32
N ILE A 58 -14.59 0.00 -7.29
CA ILE A 58 -13.18 -0.35 -7.30
C ILE A 58 -12.41 0.73 -6.54
N GLU A 59 -11.87 0.36 -5.40
CA GLU A 59 -10.99 1.23 -4.62
C GLU A 59 -9.57 1.23 -5.19
N ILE A 60 -8.88 2.36 -5.02
CA ILE A 60 -7.50 2.55 -5.46
C ILE A 60 -6.59 2.38 -4.25
N LEU A 61 -5.47 1.68 -4.45
CA LEU A 61 -4.42 1.61 -3.42
C LEU A 61 -3.78 2.99 -3.21
N PRO A 62 -3.25 3.26 -2.00
CA PRO A 62 -2.55 4.51 -1.74
C PRO A 62 -1.41 4.76 -2.73
N ASP A 63 -1.30 5.98 -3.25
CA ASP A 63 -0.30 6.33 -4.26
C ASP A 63 1.12 6.50 -3.68
N ASN A 64 1.21 6.70 -2.38
CA ASN A 64 2.48 6.95 -1.69
C ASN A 64 2.50 6.33 -0.29
N LEU A 65 3.71 6.27 0.29
CA LEU A 65 3.93 5.67 1.60
C LEU A 65 3.20 6.43 2.72
N TYR A 66 3.10 7.75 2.64
CA TYR A 66 2.44 8.56 3.66
C TYR A 66 0.94 8.25 3.75
N ASP A 67 0.26 8.19 2.61
CA ASP A 67 -1.16 7.83 2.57
C ASP A 67 -1.39 6.38 3.03
N ALA A 68 -0.50 5.46 2.66
CA ALA A 68 -0.57 4.08 3.14
C ALA A 68 -0.47 3.98 4.67
N ILE A 69 0.41 4.76 5.29
CA ILE A 69 0.54 4.84 6.75
C ILE A 69 -0.72 5.42 7.39
N LYS A 70 -1.31 6.43 6.77
CA LYS A 70 -2.55 7.04 7.23
C LYS A 70 -3.69 6.02 7.25
N TYR A 71 -3.89 5.30 6.15
CA TYR A 71 -4.91 4.24 6.07
C TYR A 71 -4.66 3.13 7.09
N LEU A 72 -3.40 2.71 7.30
CA LEU A 72 -3.08 1.73 8.34
C LEU A 72 -3.52 2.21 9.72
N ASN A 73 -3.24 3.47 10.08
CA ASN A 73 -3.57 4.01 11.39
C ASN A 73 -5.09 4.22 11.60
N GLU A 74 -5.83 4.41 10.52
CA GLU A 74 -7.29 4.53 10.54
C GLU A 74 -7.98 3.16 10.67
N ASP A 75 -7.33 2.08 10.22
CA ASP A 75 -7.86 0.72 10.28
C ASP A 75 -7.65 0.09 11.67
N LYS A 76 -8.68 0.21 12.50
CA LYS A 76 -8.67 -0.33 13.87
C LYS A 76 -8.57 -1.86 13.91
N PHE A 77 -9.08 -2.56 12.89
CA PHE A 77 -9.02 -4.01 12.82
C PHE A 77 -7.57 -4.46 12.59
N ILE A 78 -6.89 -3.95 11.58
CA ILE A 78 -5.50 -4.29 11.28
C ILE A 78 -4.56 -3.85 12.40
N CYS A 79 -4.75 -2.65 12.97
CA CYS A 79 -4.01 -2.21 14.16
C CYS A 79 -4.19 -3.17 15.35
N GLY A 80 -5.39 -3.69 15.54
CA GLY A 80 -5.68 -4.69 16.58
C GLY A 80 -4.98 -6.03 16.33
N VAL A 81 -4.89 -6.49 15.07
CA VAL A 81 -4.18 -7.71 14.67
C VAL A 81 -2.68 -7.59 14.90
N LEU A 82 -2.09 -6.46 14.56
CA LEU A 82 -0.66 -6.20 14.73
C LEU A 82 -0.29 -5.93 16.20
N GLY A 83 -1.21 -5.39 16.95
CA GLY A 83 -1.00 -4.91 18.31
C GLY A 83 -0.36 -3.52 18.35
N GLU A 84 -0.60 -2.81 19.44
CA GLU A 84 -0.21 -1.40 19.62
C GLU A 84 1.31 -1.17 19.45
N HIS A 85 2.12 -2.05 20.04
CA HIS A 85 3.57 -1.92 19.99
C HIS A 85 4.11 -1.99 18.54
N ILE A 86 3.68 -3.00 17.79
CA ILE A 86 4.13 -3.19 16.39
C ILE A 86 3.61 -2.05 15.52
N THR A 87 2.33 -1.70 15.65
CA THR A 87 1.73 -0.61 14.87
C THR A 87 2.48 0.70 15.08
N THR A 88 2.74 1.07 16.35
CA THR A 88 3.47 2.30 16.69
C THR A 88 4.89 2.29 16.11
N LYS A 89 5.65 1.22 16.35
CA LYS A 89 7.05 1.14 15.89
C LYS A 89 7.17 1.09 14.37
N TYR A 90 6.27 0.37 13.72
CA TYR A 90 6.21 0.31 12.27
C TYR A 90 5.87 1.67 11.65
N THR A 91 4.85 2.34 12.19
CA THR A 91 4.44 3.67 11.75
C THR A 91 5.57 4.70 11.93
N GLU A 92 6.22 4.74 13.11
CA GLU A 92 7.37 5.62 13.36
C GLU A 92 8.50 5.40 12.35
N ALA A 93 8.86 4.14 12.09
CA ALA A 93 9.91 3.79 11.15
C ALA A 93 9.57 4.20 9.71
N LYS A 94 8.32 3.95 9.28
CA LYS A 94 7.87 4.28 7.91
C LYS A 94 7.66 5.78 7.69
N LEU A 95 7.26 6.53 8.70
CA LEU A 95 7.22 8.00 8.62
C LEU A 95 8.62 8.58 8.45
N LYS A 96 9.62 8.05 9.17
CA LYS A 96 11.00 8.46 8.99
C LYS A 96 11.50 8.14 7.57
N GLU A 97 11.22 6.95 7.06
CA GLU A 97 11.57 6.55 5.69
C GLU A 97 10.94 7.49 4.65
N TRP A 98 9.67 7.87 4.86
CA TRP A 98 8.98 8.84 4.02
C TRP A 98 9.64 10.22 4.08
N ASP A 99 9.99 10.70 5.29
CA ASP A 99 10.66 11.99 5.46
C ASP A 99 12.04 12.02 4.78
N ASP A 100 12.79 10.94 4.88
CA ASP A 100 14.08 10.79 4.20
C ASP A 100 13.89 10.75 2.67
N TYR A 101 12.88 10.01 2.17
CA TYR A 101 12.60 9.87 0.74
C TYR A 101 12.17 11.19 0.09
N LYS A 102 11.24 11.92 0.70
CA LYS A 102 10.68 13.16 0.10
C LYS A 102 11.70 14.30 -0.04
N THR A 103 12.85 14.18 0.63
CA THR A 103 13.94 15.16 0.52
C THR A 103 14.96 14.80 -0.55
N GLN A 104 14.84 13.61 -1.16
CA GLN A 104 15.75 13.16 -2.20
C GLN A 104 15.40 13.81 -3.54
N VAL A 105 16.42 14.32 -4.23
CA VAL A 105 16.29 14.74 -5.63
C VAL A 105 16.54 13.52 -6.50
N THR A 106 15.57 13.16 -7.31
CA THR A 106 15.66 11.98 -8.19
C THR A 106 16.49 12.28 -9.43
N GLN A 107 17.11 11.27 -10.02
CA GLN A 107 17.83 11.44 -11.29
C GLN A 107 16.91 11.96 -12.40
N TRP A 108 15.64 11.54 -12.39
CA TRP A 108 14.65 12.04 -13.34
C TRP A 108 14.43 13.56 -13.20
N GLU A 109 14.34 14.09 -11.98
CA GLU A 109 14.20 15.53 -11.74
C GLU A 109 15.45 16.30 -12.20
N LEU A 110 16.66 15.75 -11.98
CA LEU A 110 17.89 16.33 -12.46
C LEU A 110 17.91 16.38 -13.99
N ASP A 111 17.57 15.28 -14.66
CA ASP A 111 17.56 15.18 -16.12
C ASP A 111 16.48 16.08 -16.75
N GLU A 112 15.32 16.22 -16.07
CA GLU A 112 14.19 16.98 -16.59
C GLU A 112 14.32 18.49 -16.34
N TYR A 113 14.88 18.91 -15.20
CA TYR A 113 14.83 20.32 -14.78
C TYR A 113 16.20 21.01 -14.76
N LEU A 114 17.31 20.32 -14.52
CA LEU A 114 18.62 20.95 -14.33
C LEU A 114 19.12 21.70 -15.60
N TYR A 115 18.75 21.24 -16.79
CA TYR A 115 19.21 21.79 -18.07
C TYR A 115 18.12 22.55 -18.84
N LYS A 116 16.97 22.78 -18.24
CA LYS A 116 15.87 23.51 -18.90
C LYS A 116 15.88 25.02 -18.65
N PHE A 117 16.81 25.50 -17.81
CA PHE A 117 16.91 26.91 -17.42
C PHE A 117 18.34 27.43 -17.63
#